data_f3f22400f5c67371d1f0169e89b97c75
#
_entry.id   f3f22400f5c67371d1f0169e89b97c75
#
_cell.length_a   1.000
_cell.length_b   1.000
_cell.length_c   1.000
_cell.angle_alpha   90.00
_cell.angle_beta   90.00
_cell.angle_gamma   90.00
#
_symmetry.space_group_name_H-M   'P 1'
#
loop_
_entity.id
_entity.type
_entity.pdbx_description
1 polymer ?
#
loop_
_entity_poly.entity_id
_entity_poly.type
_entity_poly.pdbx_seq_one_letter_code
_entity_poly.pdbx_strand_id
1 'polypeptide(L)'
;MESMRAAYVGIDPTADSLHIGHLVGVMMLKHFQLAGHKPFALVGGATGMIGDPSGKSAERNLLDEKTLRHNQEALKAQLSRFLDFESDAPNAAVLVNNYDWMKNFTFLEFIRDVGKHITVNYMMAKDSVKKRLSSDAKEGMSFTEFTYQLVQGYDFLYLFQHHDCTLQMGGSDQWGNITTGTELIRRIGGGKGFALTCPLITKADGTKFGKTEGGNIWLDAERTSPYKFYQYWLNTSDEDAEKYIKIFTFLDREEIENLVATHKEAPHMRALQRRLAEEITVMVHSQADLDNAIKASDILFGKSTSEDLKGLNEKTFLDVFEGVPQAKIARNELSPGLDMIGALAAKSGFLGSNGEARRELKQNAISRSEEHTSEL
;
A
#
# COMPACT_ATOMS: atom_id res chain seq x y z
N MET A 1 -23.51 2.18 -17.19
CA MET A 1 -23.02 2.69 -18.49
C MET A 1 -23.46 1.71 -19.55
N GLU A 2 -24.06 2.19 -20.63
CA GLU A 2 -24.62 1.33 -21.68
C GLU A 2 -23.57 0.76 -22.65
N SER A 3 -22.32 1.25 -22.60
CA SER A 3 -21.22 0.80 -23.44
C SER A 3 -19.93 0.76 -22.64
N MET A 4 -18.99 -0.10 -23.06
CA MET A 4 -17.64 -0.16 -22.51
C MET A 4 -17.00 1.23 -22.54
N ARG A 5 -16.35 1.63 -21.48
CA ARG A 5 -15.61 2.89 -21.34
C ARG A 5 -14.17 2.59 -20.92
N ALA A 6 -13.29 3.54 -21.21
CA ALA A 6 -11.93 3.50 -20.70
C ALA A 6 -11.71 4.52 -19.61
N ALA A 7 -10.97 4.11 -18.57
CA ALA A 7 -10.56 4.98 -17.47
C ALA A 7 -9.11 4.68 -17.08
N TYR A 8 -8.44 5.65 -16.43
CA TYR A 8 -7.09 5.40 -15.94
C TYR A 8 -6.85 5.93 -14.52
N VAL A 9 -5.87 5.32 -13.87
CA VAL A 9 -5.22 5.82 -12.66
C VAL A 9 -3.73 5.93 -12.95
N GLY A 10 -3.11 7.05 -12.57
CA GLY A 10 -1.67 7.26 -12.65
C GLY A 10 -0.98 6.90 -11.33
N ILE A 11 0.17 6.25 -11.43
CA ILE A 11 1.02 5.85 -10.30
C ILE A 11 2.46 6.25 -10.62
N ASP A 12 3.01 7.18 -9.85
CA ASP A 12 4.42 7.54 -9.99
C ASP A 12 5.31 6.47 -9.34
N PRO A 13 6.33 5.96 -10.07
CA PRO A 13 7.18 4.87 -9.62
C PRO A 13 8.26 5.37 -8.63
N THR A 14 7.84 5.92 -7.50
CA THR A 14 8.72 6.50 -6.47
C THR A 14 9.47 5.46 -5.65
N ALA A 15 9.10 4.19 -5.77
CA ALA A 15 9.75 3.01 -5.19
C ALA A 15 9.51 1.81 -6.10
N ASP A 16 10.27 0.74 -5.89
CA ASP A 16 10.13 -0.56 -6.58
C ASP A 16 8.98 -1.42 -6.04
N SER A 17 8.12 -0.86 -5.20
CA SER A 17 6.92 -1.51 -4.68
C SER A 17 5.79 -0.53 -4.52
N LEU A 18 4.56 -1.00 -4.72
CA LEU A 18 3.36 -0.38 -4.21
C LEU A 18 3.27 -0.55 -2.69
N HIS A 19 2.57 0.34 -2.03
CA HIS A 19 2.16 0.20 -0.64
C HIS A 19 0.64 0.26 -0.53
N ILE A 20 0.07 -0.10 0.62
CA ILE A 20 -1.39 -0.20 0.78
C ILE A 20 -2.16 1.09 0.46
N GLY A 21 -1.52 2.26 0.54
CA GLY A 21 -2.14 3.51 0.07
C GLY A 21 -2.46 3.54 -1.42
N HIS A 22 -1.69 2.82 -2.26
CA HIS A 22 -1.96 2.69 -3.70
C HIS A 22 -3.11 1.72 -4.00
N LEU A 23 -3.43 0.80 -3.07
CA LEU A 23 -4.49 -0.19 -3.28
C LEU A 23 -5.83 0.46 -3.60
N VAL A 24 -6.12 1.65 -3.07
CA VAL A 24 -7.37 2.36 -3.39
C VAL A 24 -7.52 2.56 -4.90
N GLY A 25 -6.49 3.10 -5.54
CA GLY A 25 -6.49 3.30 -7.00
C GLY A 25 -6.53 1.97 -7.77
N VAL A 26 -5.82 0.97 -7.28
CA VAL A 26 -5.82 -0.38 -7.88
C VAL A 26 -7.20 -1.03 -7.77
N MET A 27 -7.87 -0.92 -6.60
CA MET A 27 -9.23 -1.43 -6.40
C MET A 27 -10.25 -0.72 -7.31
N MET A 28 -10.12 0.61 -7.49
CA MET A 28 -10.96 1.35 -8.44
C MET A 28 -10.82 0.80 -9.87
N LEU A 29 -9.59 0.57 -10.33
CA LEU A 29 -9.33 -0.03 -11.66
C LEU A 29 -9.89 -1.45 -11.75
N LYS A 30 -9.72 -2.26 -10.71
CA LYS A 30 -10.24 -3.64 -10.67
C LYS A 30 -11.77 -3.68 -10.71
N HIS A 31 -12.45 -2.88 -9.90
CA HIS A 31 -13.91 -2.77 -9.97
C HIS A 31 -14.39 -2.29 -11.34
N PHE A 32 -13.66 -1.36 -11.95
CA PHE A 32 -13.95 -0.87 -13.29
C PHE A 32 -13.82 -1.99 -14.35
N GLN A 33 -12.77 -2.82 -14.24
CA GLN A 33 -12.57 -3.99 -15.10
C GLN A 33 -13.67 -5.04 -14.88
N LEU A 34 -14.01 -5.37 -13.63
CA LEU A 34 -15.08 -6.32 -13.28
C LEU A 34 -16.45 -5.85 -13.79
N ALA A 35 -16.68 -4.54 -13.87
CA ALA A 35 -17.88 -3.96 -14.47
C ALA A 35 -17.89 -3.99 -16.00
N GLY A 36 -16.92 -4.67 -16.67
CA GLY A 36 -16.85 -4.79 -18.13
C GLY A 36 -16.23 -3.59 -18.83
N HIS A 37 -15.52 -2.73 -18.12
CA HIS A 37 -14.87 -1.54 -18.66
C HIS A 37 -13.35 -1.73 -18.75
N LYS A 38 -12.68 -0.92 -19.59
CA LYS A 38 -11.26 -1.05 -19.92
C LYS A 38 -10.41 -0.16 -19.03
N PRO A 39 -9.65 -0.70 -18.06
CA PRO A 39 -8.76 0.08 -17.23
C PRO A 39 -7.40 0.30 -17.91
N PHE A 40 -6.85 1.49 -17.75
CA PHE A 40 -5.46 1.82 -18.02
C PHE A 40 -4.72 2.05 -16.70
N ALA A 41 -3.65 1.32 -16.48
CA ALA A 41 -2.71 1.60 -15.40
C ALA A 41 -1.56 2.43 -16.00
N LEU A 42 -1.49 3.72 -15.64
CA LEU A 42 -0.44 4.60 -16.11
C LEU A 42 0.70 4.60 -15.09
N VAL A 43 1.88 4.19 -15.52
CA VAL A 43 3.10 4.35 -14.75
C VAL A 43 3.75 5.68 -15.13
N GLY A 44 3.97 6.53 -14.14
CA GLY A 44 4.47 7.89 -14.31
C GLY A 44 5.98 7.97 -14.54
N GLY A 45 6.49 7.47 -15.66
CA GLY A 45 7.93 7.56 -15.97
C GLY A 45 8.40 8.99 -16.14
N ALA A 46 7.61 9.85 -16.79
CA ALA A 46 7.94 11.28 -16.91
C ALA A 46 7.57 12.06 -15.63
N THR A 47 6.37 11.84 -15.08
CA THR A 47 5.93 12.51 -13.86
C THR A 47 6.76 12.13 -12.64
N GLY A 48 7.29 10.91 -12.56
CA GLY A 48 8.24 10.49 -11.54
C GLY A 48 9.58 11.24 -11.56
N MET A 49 9.98 11.79 -12.72
CA MET A 49 11.16 12.66 -12.84
C MET A 49 10.91 14.09 -12.34
N ILE A 50 9.66 14.50 -12.23
CA ILE A 50 9.25 15.85 -11.81
C ILE A 50 8.86 15.85 -10.31
N GLY A 51 8.06 14.88 -9.90
CA GLY A 51 7.54 14.74 -8.54
C GLY A 51 6.25 15.52 -8.29
N ASP A 52 5.19 14.78 -7.90
CA ASP A 52 3.89 15.36 -7.60
C ASP A 52 3.92 16.17 -6.30
N PRO A 53 3.57 17.47 -6.33
CA PRO A 53 3.49 18.33 -5.15
C PRO A 53 2.22 18.10 -4.32
N SER A 54 1.23 17.36 -4.82
CA SER A 54 -0.08 17.18 -4.18
C SER A 54 0.05 16.53 -2.81
N GLY A 55 -0.53 17.17 -1.79
CA GLY A 55 -0.49 16.66 -0.41
C GLY A 55 0.89 16.70 0.25
N LYS A 56 1.86 17.42 -0.30
CA LYS A 56 3.24 17.53 0.21
C LYS A 56 3.57 18.95 0.69
N SER A 57 4.48 19.03 1.66
CA SER A 57 4.99 20.27 2.23
C SER A 57 6.42 20.61 1.79
N ALA A 58 7.11 19.67 1.15
CA ALA A 58 8.49 19.81 0.66
C ALA A 58 8.66 19.17 -0.71
N GLU A 59 9.67 19.60 -1.47
CA GLU A 59 10.03 19.03 -2.77
C GLU A 59 10.48 17.58 -2.64
N ARG A 60 10.22 16.75 -3.67
CA ARG A 60 10.66 15.35 -3.72
C ARG A 60 12.10 15.26 -4.24
N ASN A 61 12.83 14.25 -3.74
CA ASN A 61 14.08 13.84 -4.37
C ASN A 61 13.75 13.25 -5.74
N LEU A 62 14.42 13.77 -6.76
CA LEU A 62 14.27 13.29 -8.14
C LEU A 62 15.02 11.98 -8.30
N LEU A 63 14.38 11.01 -8.98
CA LEU A 63 14.98 9.72 -9.30
C LEU A 63 15.64 9.77 -10.67
N ASP A 64 16.75 9.04 -10.84
CA ASP A 64 17.37 8.85 -12.14
C ASP A 64 16.58 7.88 -13.04
N GLU A 65 16.81 7.92 -14.34
CA GLU A 65 16.09 7.10 -15.33
C GLU A 65 16.23 5.60 -15.07
N LYS A 66 17.41 5.14 -14.63
CA LYS A 66 17.65 3.72 -14.35
C LYS A 66 16.80 3.23 -13.20
N THR A 67 16.74 3.97 -12.12
CA THR A 67 15.93 3.69 -10.95
C THR A 67 14.44 3.69 -11.30
N LEU A 68 14.00 4.69 -12.10
CA LEU A 68 12.60 4.76 -12.54
C LEU A 68 12.21 3.56 -13.40
N ARG A 69 13.05 3.11 -14.32
CA ARG A 69 12.78 1.91 -15.14
C ARG A 69 12.71 0.64 -14.28
N HIS A 70 13.62 0.48 -13.33
CA HIS A 70 13.57 -0.63 -12.39
C HIS A 70 12.25 -0.65 -11.61
N ASN A 71 11.88 0.50 -11.05
CA ASN A 71 10.63 0.65 -10.31
C ASN A 71 9.40 0.35 -11.19
N GLN A 72 9.40 0.80 -12.45
CA GLN A 72 8.30 0.55 -13.40
C GLN A 72 8.05 -0.95 -13.62
N GLU A 73 9.11 -1.72 -13.84
CA GLU A 73 8.98 -3.18 -14.03
C GLU A 73 8.46 -3.88 -12.77
N ALA A 74 8.93 -3.46 -11.60
CA ALA A 74 8.46 -3.99 -10.33
C ALA A 74 6.96 -3.68 -10.09
N LEU A 75 6.54 -2.45 -10.37
CA LEU A 75 5.12 -2.05 -10.27
C LEU A 75 4.24 -2.81 -11.26
N LYS A 76 4.71 -3.03 -12.49
CA LYS A 76 3.99 -3.84 -13.49
C LYS A 76 3.72 -5.25 -12.98
N ALA A 77 4.73 -5.91 -12.43
CA ALA A 77 4.60 -7.26 -11.87
C ALA A 77 3.58 -7.32 -10.72
N GLN A 78 3.54 -6.29 -9.87
CA GLN A 78 2.56 -6.21 -8.79
C GLN A 78 1.14 -5.93 -9.31
N LEU A 79 0.96 -5.01 -10.25
CA LEU A 79 -0.34 -4.68 -10.85
C LEU A 79 -0.96 -5.87 -11.57
N SER A 80 -0.16 -6.75 -12.16
CA SER A 80 -0.62 -7.96 -12.86
C SER A 80 -1.29 -8.99 -11.93
N ARG A 81 -1.13 -8.86 -10.61
CA ARG A 81 -1.87 -9.67 -9.63
C ARG A 81 -3.33 -9.23 -9.47
N PHE A 82 -3.62 -7.97 -9.76
CA PHE A 82 -4.95 -7.38 -9.57
C PHE A 82 -5.73 -7.26 -10.87
N LEU A 83 -5.05 -6.89 -11.95
CA LEU A 83 -5.65 -6.58 -13.24
C LEU A 83 -5.29 -7.65 -14.26
N ASP A 84 -6.25 -8.00 -15.09
CA ASP A 84 -6.02 -8.88 -16.22
C ASP A 84 -5.47 -8.05 -17.40
N PHE A 85 -4.18 -8.23 -17.69
CA PHE A 85 -3.47 -7.60 -18.80
C PHE A 85 -3.28 -8.53 -19.99
N GLU A 86 -3.53 -9.83 -19.83
CA GLU A 86 -3.06 -10.85 -20.76
C GLU A 86 -4.18 -11.51 -21.57
N SER A 87 -5.43 -11.40 -21.13
CA SER A 87 -6.54 -12.01 -21.86
C SER A 87 -6.86 -11.24 -23.14
N ASP A 88 -7.49 -11.93 -24.10
CA ASP A 88 -8.04 -11.33 -25.32
C ASP A 88 -9.38 -10.60 -25.09
N ALA A 89 -9.79 -10.41 -23.85
CA ALA A 89 -11.03 -9.73 -23.52
C ALA A 89 -10.99 -8.26 -23.97
N PRO A 90 -12.09 -7.71 -24.50
CA PRO A 90 -12.12 -6.30 -24.95
C PRO A 90 -11.76 -5.30 -23.85
N ASN A 91 -12.02 -5.67 -22.60
CA ASN A 91 -11.73 -4.89 -21.41
C ASN A 91 -10.45 -5.35 -20.67
N ALA A 92 -9.57 -6.11 -21.33
CA ALA A 92 -8.25 -6.37 -20.78
C ALA A 92 -7.55 -5.05 -20.43
N ALA A 93 -6.88 -5.02 -19.30
CA ALA A 93 -6.18 -3.84 -18.82
C ALA A 93 -5.01 -3.49 -19.76
N VAL A 94 -4.66 -2.21 -19.79
CA VAL A 94 -3.51 -1.73 -20.56
C VAL A 94 -2.55 -1.02 -19.62
N LEU A 95 -1.29 -1.45 -19.60
CA LEU A 95 -0.22 -0.72 -18.94
C LEU A 95 0.38 0.30 -19.91
N VAL A 96 0.47 1.54 -19.50
CA VAL A 96 1.08 2.62 -20.27
C VAL A 96 2.09 3.40 -19.44
N ASN A 97 3.07 4.00 -20.11
CA ASN A 97 4.10 4.82 -19.49
C ASN A 97 4.09 6.21 -20.11
N ASN A 98 3.86 7.24 -19.32
CA ASN A 98 3.81 8.61 -19.85
C ASN A 98 5.16 9.12 -20.39
N TYR A 99 6.26 8.48 -20.05
CA TYR A 99 7.56 8.78 -20.66
C TYR A 99 7.56 8.53 -22.18
N ASP A 100 6.75 7.58 -22.68
CA ASP A 100 6.74 7.22 -24.09
C ASP A 100 6.27 8.34 -25.01
N TRP A 101 5.35 9.17 -24.56
CA TRP A 101 4.90 10.36 -25.30
C TRP A 101 5.60 11.65 -24.85
N MET A 102 5.98 11.79 -23.57
CA MET A 102 6.61 12.99 -23.06
C MET A 102 8.05 13.18 -23.57
N LYS A 103 8.81 12.09 -23.74
CA LYS A 103 10.21 12.13 -24.21
C LYS A 103 10.38 12.76 -25.59
N ASN A 104 9.32 12.82 -26.38
CA ASN A 104 9.35 13.35 -27.74
C ASN A 104 9.15 14.86 -27.80
N PHE A 105 8.72 15.50 -26.69
CA PHE A 105 8.60 16.95 -26.61
C PHE A 105 9.93 17.61 -26.36
N THR A 106 10.22 18.65 -27.15
CA THR A 106 11.16 19.67 -26.67
C THR A 106 10.45 20.61 -25.69
N PHE A 107 11.20 21.27 -24.83
CA PHE A 107 10.66 22.25 -23.89
C PHE A 107 9.83 23.34 -24.57
N LEU A 108 10.33 23.85 -25.72
CA LEU A 108 9.62 24.89 -26.47
C LEU A 108 8.31 24.40 -27.08
N GLU A 109 8.30 23.17 -27.59
CA GLU A 109 7.08 22.56 -28.13
C GLU A 109 6.02 22.36 -27.05
N PHE A 110 6.42 21.85 -25.88
CA PHE A 110 5.47 21.64 -24.77
C PHE A 110 4.86 22.97 -24.29
N ILE A 111 5.68 24.02 -24.11
CA ILE A 111 5.17 25.34 -23.74
C ILE A 111 4.22 25.90 -24.80
N ARG A 112 4.61 25.81 -26.08
CA ARG A 112 3.80 26.34 -27.19
C ARG A 112 2.49 25.58 -27.38
N ASP A 113 2.53 24.23 -27.34
CA ASP A 113 1.41 23.41 -27.79
C ASP A 113 0.49 22.99 -26.65
N VAL A 114 0.99 22.93 -25.44
CA VAL A 114 0.23 22.59 -24.22
C VAL A 114 0.09 23.78 -23.29
N GLY A 115 1.19 24.43 -22.93
CA GLY A 115 1.22 25.48 -21.92
C GLY A 115 0.32 26.66 -22.22
N LYS A 116 0.26 27.10 -23.50
CA LYS A 116 -0.60 28.25 -23.92
C LYS A 116 -2.09 28.06 -23.64
N HIS A 117 -2.55 26.82 -23.47
CA HIS A 117 -3.98 26.54 -23.27
C HIS A 117 -4.42 26.62 -21.82
N ILE A 118 -3.48 26.68 -20.86
CA ILE A 118 -3.78 26.81 -19.43
C ILE A 118 -3.19 28.11 -18.90
N THR A 119 -4.02 28.95 -18.32
CA THR A 119 -3.55 30.23 -17.77
C THR A 119 -2.85 30.03 -16.43
N VAL A 120 -1.85 30.88 -16.13
CA VAL A 120 -1.17 30.88 -14.82
C VAL A 120 -2.19 31.08 -13.68
N ASN A 121 -3.17 31.94 -13.84
CA ASN A 121 -4.23 32.16 -12.83
C ASN A 121 -5.00 30.88 -12.54
N TYR A 122 -5.31 30.07 -13.56
CA TYR A 122 -5.95 28.76 -13.39
C TYR A 122 -5.06 27.81 -12.60
N MET A 123 -3.77 27.76 -12.91
CA MET A 123 -2.81 26.91 -12.20
C MET A 123 -2.63 27.32 -10.74
N MET A 124 -2.52 28.63 -10.49
CA MET A 124 -2.37 29.19 -9.13
C MET A 124 -3.63 29.01 -8.27
N ALA A 125 -4.80 28.84 -8.87
CA ALA A 125 -6.05 28.63 -8.16
C ALA A 125 -6.19 27.23 -7.54
N LYS A 126 -5.29 26.28 -7.89
CA LYS A 126 -5.30 24.92 -7.33
C LYS A 126 -4.89 24.91 -5.85
N ASP A 127 -5.57 24.09 -5.04
CA ASP A 127 -5.32 24.05 -3.60
C ASP A 127 -3.90 23.59 -3.24
N SER A 128 -3.32 22.65 -4.00
CA SER A 128 -1.93 22.23 -3.85
C SER A 128 -0.95 23.38 -4.06
N VAL A 129 -1.21 24.24 -5.05
CA VAL A 129 -0.39 25.41 -5.35
C VAL A 129 -0.58 26.50 -4.30
N LYS A 130 -1.83 26.82 -3.94
CA LYS A 130 -2.12 27.83 -2.90
C LYS A 130 -1.46 27.52 -1.58
N LYS A 131 -1.49 26.26 -1.13
CA LYS A 131 -0.84 25.82 0.11
C LYS A 131 0.67 26.01 0.09
N ARG A 132 1.33 25.81 -1.05
CA ARG A 132 2.78 25.95 -1.21
C ARG A 132 3.21 27.40 -1.42
N LEU A 133 2.33 28.27 -1.86
CA LEU A 133 2.57 29.71 -2.02
C LEU A 133 2.10 30.54 -0.82
N SER A 134 1.47 29.93 0.20
CA SER A 134 1.05 30.64 1.40
C SER A 134 2.23 31.01 2.30
N SER A 135 2.06 32.01 3.16
CA SER A 135 3.06 32.46 4.14
C SER A 135 3.46 31.38 5.14
N ASP A 136 2.62 30.35 5.33
CA ASP A 136 2.85 29.24 6.29
C ASP A 136 3.61 28.07 5.63
N ALA A 137 3.93 28.17 4.33
CA ALA A 137 4.72 27.14 3.65
C ALA A 137 6.17 27.19 4.12
N LYS A 138 6.72 26.02 4.50
CA LYS A 138 8.13 25.90 4.92
C LYS A 138 9.11 26.18 3.80
N GLU A 139 8.73 25.82 2.57
CA GLU A 139 9.50 25.97 1.35
C GLU A 139 8.60 26.46 0.23
N GLY A 140 9.15 27.29 -0.68
CA GLY A 140 8.47 27.71 -1.89
C GLY A 140 8.22 26.53 -2.84
N MET A 141 7.48 26.77 -3.91
CA MET A 141 7.24 25.79 -4.97
C MET A 141 8.22 26.05 -6.12
N SER A 142 8.96 25.03 -6.55
CA SER A 142 9.82 25.12 -7.72
C SER A 142 8.99 25.21 -9.01
N PHE A 143 9.61 25.72 -10.08
CA PHE A 143 9.00 25.71 -11.42
C PHE A 143 8.68 24.28 -11.86
N THR A 144 9.54 23.31 -11.54
CA THR A 144 9.34 21.88 -11.82
C THR A 144 8.06 21.37 -11.20
N GLU A 145 7.87 21.57 -9.89
CA GLU A 145 6.63 21.17 -9.18
C GLU A 145 5.39 21.90 -9.72
N PHE A 146 5.53 23.20 -10.05
CA PHE A 146 4.43 23.99 -10.59
C PHE A 146 3.92 23.47 -11.92
N THR A 147 4.84 22.98 -12.79
CA THR A 147 4.48 22.43 -14.09
C THR A 147 3.93 21.02 -14.06
N TYR A 148 4.06 20.28 -12.94
CA TYR A 148 3.57 18.90 -12.80
C TYR A 148 2.12 18.76 -13.26
N GLN A 149 1.23 19.67 -12.86
CA GLN A 149 -0.18 19.65 -13.22
C GLN A 149 -0.43 19.70 -14.75
N LEU A 150 0.48 20.33 -15.51
CA LEU A 150 0.39 20.37 -16.97
C LEU A 150 0.83 19.04 -17.58
N VAL A 151 1.86 18.41 -17.04
CA VAL A 151 2.35 17.11 -17.50
C VAL A 151 1.32 16.03 -17.27
N GLN A 152 0.79 15.91 -16.08
CA GLN A 152 -0.31 14.98 -15.77
C GLN A 152 -1.59 15.32 -16.54
N GLY A 153 -1.88 16.60 -16.74
CA GLY A 153 -3.01 17.03 -17.54
C GLY A 153 -2.87 16.62 -19.01
N TYR A 154 -1.67 16.67 -19.56
CA TYR A 154 -1.38 16.20 -20.90
C TYR A 154 -1.51 14.68 -21.04
N ASP A 155 -1.15 13.89 -20.01
CA ASP A 155 -1.39 12.44 -20.00
C ASP A 155 -2.86 12.12 -20.26
N PHE A 156 -3.77 12.85 -19.62
CA PHE A 156 -5.19 12.65 -19.85
C PHE A 156 -5.63 13.05 -21.25
N LEU A 157 -5.14 14.16 -21.78
CA LEU A 157 -5.38 14.56 -23.17
C LEU A 157 -4.86 13.52 -24.15
N TYR A 158 -3.66 13.00 -23.94
CA TYR A 158 -3.06 11.98 -24.79
C TYR A 158 -3.89 10.69 -24.79
N LEU A 159 -4.24 10.18 -23.63
CA LEU A 159 -5.07 8.98 -23.50
C LEU A 159 -6.48 9.18 -24.07
N PHE A 160 -7.03 10.38 -23.96
CA PHE A 160 -8.30 10.74 -24.59
C PHE A 160 -8.21 10.68 -26.12
N GLN A 161 -7.16 11.24 -26.71
CA GLN A 161 -7.00 11.34 -28.18
C GLN A 161 -6.61 10.02 -28.83
N HIS A 162 -5.83 9.17 -28.15
CA HIS A 162 -5.23 7.98 -28.73
C HIS A 162 -5.82 6.66 -28.24
N HIS A 163 -6.57 6.67 -27.13
CA HIS A 163 -7.09 5.46 -26.49
C HIS A 163 -8.56 5.54 -26.06
N ASP A 164 -9.30 6.53 -26.53
CA ASP A 164 -10.70 6.79 -26.12
C ASP A 164 -10.92 6.81 -24.58
N CYS A 165 -9.87 7.15 -23.84
CA CYS A 165 -9.93 7.19 -22.39
C CYS A 165 -10.60 8.49 -21.93
N THR A 166 -11.85 8.38 -21.48
CA THR A 166 -12.68 9.56 -21.14
C THR A 166 -12.77 9.83 -19.64
N LEU A 167 -12.22 8.99 -18.79
CA LEU A 167 -12.32 9.11 -17.33
C LEU A 167 -10.93 8.98 -16.70
N GLN A 168 -10.56 9.97 -15.88
CA GLN A 168 -9.42 9.84 -14.95
C GLN A 168 -9.94 9.65 -13.54
N MET A 169 -9.35 8.69 -12.81
CA MET A 169 -9.69 8.37 -11.43
C MET A 169 -8.47 8.60 -10.53
N GLY A 170 -8.70 8.92 -9.24
CA GLY A 170 -7.62 9.11 -8.27
C GLY A 170 -8.12 9.47 -6.87
N GLY A 171 -7.20 9.79 -5.97
CA GLY A 171 -7.53 10.35 -4.67
C GLY A 171 -8.00 11.81 -4.76
N SER A 172 -8.67 12.31 -3.75
CA SER A 172 -9.17 13.69 -3.72
C SER A 172 -8.04 14.74 -3.76
N ASP A 173 -6.83 14.39 -3.35
CA ASP A 173 -5.63 15.21 -3.50
C ASP A 173 -5.23 15.44 -4.96
N GLN A 174 -5.63 14.54 -5.86
CA GLN A 174 -5.38 14.61 -7.30
C GLN A 174 -6.38 15.47 -8.08
N TRP A 175 -7.43 15.97 -7.43
CA TRP A 175 -8.50 16.74 -8.10
C TRP A 175 -7.95 17.89 -8.96
N GLY A 176 -6.98 18.64 -8.44
CA GLY A 176 -6.35 19.74 -9.15
C GLY A 176 -5.67 19.33 -10.45
N ASN A 177 -4.89 18.24 -10.41
CA ASN A 177 -4.19 17.71 -11.57
C ASN A 177 -5.18 17.10 -12.59
N ILE A 178 -6.14 16.30 -12.12
CA ILE A 178 -7.16 15.66 -12.97
C ILE A 178 -7.98 16.71 -13.71
N THR A 179 -8.43 17.76 -13.02
CA THR A 179 -9.23 18.82 -13.66
C THR A 179 -8.43 19.66 -14.65
N THR A 180 -7.10 19.72 -14.52
CA THR A 180 -6.24 20.32 -15.56
C THR A 180 -6.32 19.49 -16.86
N GLY A 181 -6.34 18.17 -16.75
CA GLY A 181 -6.54 17.28 -17.91
C GLY A 181 -7.90 17.45 -18.56
N THR A 182 -8.98 17.52 -17.78
CA THR A 182 -10.33 17.78 -18.34
C THR A 182 -10.39 19.12 -19.08
N GLU A 183 -9.69 20.13 -18.58
CA GLU A 183 -9.63 21.45 -19.20
C GLU A 183 -8.81 21.44 -20.51
N LEU A 184 -7.69 20.70 -20.55
CA LEU A 184 -6.92 20.50 -21.77
C LEU A 184 -7.74 19.76 -22.84
N ILE A 185 -8.46 18.69 -22.47
CA ILE A 185 -9.38 17.98 -23.39
C ILE A 185 -10.43 18.94 -23.95
N ARG A 186 -11.02 19.77 -23.11
CA ARG A 186 -12.02 20.76 -23.55
C ARG A 186 -11.44 21.77 -24.53
N ARG A 187 -10.22 22.24 -24.31
CA ARG A 187 -9.60 23.32 -25.10
C ARG A 187 -8.90 22.83 -26.36
N ILE A 188 -8.30 21.65 -26.30
CA ILE A 188 -7.49 21.11 -27.40
C ILE A 188 -8.18 19.91 -28.04
N GLY A 189 -8.70 19.00 -27.25
CA GLY A 189 -9.25 17.72 -27.72
C GLY A 189 -10.66 17.83 -28.35
N GLY A 190 -11.35 18.97 -28.15
CA GLY A 190 -12.69 19.21 -28.69
C GLY A 190 -13.79 18.28 -28.12
N GLY A 191 -13.51 17.62 -26.98
CA GLY A 191 -14.38 16.64 -26.34
C GLY A 191 -14.62 16.92 -24.85
N LYS A 192 -15.09 15.88 -24.14
CA LYS A 192 -15.39 15.94 -22.72
C LYS A 192 -14.69 14.79 -21.97
N GLY A 193 -13.75 15.16 -21.10
CA GLY A 193 -13.17 14.26 -20.10
C GLY A 193 -13.90 14.37 -18.76
N PHE A 194 -13.91 13.28 -18.02
CA PHE A 194 -14.56 13.17 -16.69
C PHE A 194 -13.52 12.90 -15.62
N ALA A 195 -13.76 13.44 -14.43
CA ALA A 195 -12.94 13.25 -13.25
C ALA A 195 -13.74 12.50 -12.17
N LEU A 196 -13.14 11.48 -11.57
CA LEU A 196 -13.68 10.79 -10.41
C LEU A 196 -12.62 10.72 -9.34
N THR A 197 -12.91 11.24 -8.15
CA THR A 197 -12.01 11.12 -7.01
C THR A 197 -12.67 10.44 -5.83
N CYS A 198 -11.91 9.61 -5.11
CA CYS A 198 -12.30 9.08 -3.82
C CYS A 198 -11.67 9.92 -2.69
N PRO A 199 -12.32 10.04 -1.54
CA PRO A 199 -11.73 10.65 -0.36
C PRO A 199 -10.41 9.96 0.02
N LEU A 200 -9.45 10.72 0.55
CA LEU A 200 -8.27 10.13 1.14
C LEU A 200 -8.66 9.29 2.35
N ILE A 201 -8.12 8.08 2.40
CA ILE A 201 -8.35 7.20 3.54
C ILE A 201 -7.47 7.65 4.70
N THR A 202 -8.11 7.89 5.84
CA THR A 202 -7.48 8.11 7.14
C THR A 202 -7.92 7.01 8.09
N LYS A 203 -7.12 6.73 9.11
CA LYS A 203 -7.55 5.89 10.23
C LYS A 203 -8.59 6.63 11.07
N ALA A 204 -9.34 5.91 11.88
CA ALA A 204 -10.33 6.46 12.81
C ALA A 204 -9.73 7.48 13.79
N ASP A 205 -8.45 7.29 14.17
CA ASP A 205 -7.68 8.21 15.01
C ASP A 205 -7.20 9.49 14.28
N GLY A 206 -7.53 9.65 12.99
CA GLY A 206 -7.13 10.77 12.14
C GLY A 206 -5.72 10.66 11.57
N THR A 207 -4.96 9.63 11.89
CA THR A 207 -3.62 9.40 11.33
C THR A 207 -3.68 8.90 9.89
N LYS A 208 -2.53 8.97 9.19
CA LYS A 208 -2.45 8.55 7.79
C LYS A 208 -2.59 7.04 7.66
N PHE A 209 -3.50 6.60 6.79
CA PHE A 209 -3.62 5.22 6.37
C PHE A 209 -2.31 4.70 5.73
N GLY A 210 -1.96 3.46 6.04
CA GLY A 210 -0.80 2.79 5.42
C GLY A 210 0.55 3.15 6.00
N LYS A 211 0.59 3.95 7.07
CA LYS A 211 1.81 4.25 7.80
C LYS A 211 1.77 3.67 9.21
N THR A 212 2.90 3.10 9.62
CA THR A 212 3.20 2.66 10.97
C THR A 212 4.45 3.41 11.48
N GLU A 213 4.86 3.17 12.71
CA GLU A 213 6.16 3.67 13.22
C GLU A 213 7.34 3.16 12.38
N GLY A 214 7.22 1.94 11.81
CA GLY A 214 8.21 1.35 10.90
C GLY A 214 8.13 1.84 9.45
N GLY A 215 7.25 2.79 9.12
CA GLY A 215 7.10 3.34 7.77
C GLY A 215 5.88 2.84 7.00
N ASN A 216 6.00 2.70 5.68
CA ASN A 216 4.92 2.23 4.83
C ASN A 216 4.72 0.71 4.95
N ILE A 217 3.47 0.26 4.82
CA ILE A 217 3.15 -1.17 4.60
C ILE A 217 3.19 -1.42 3.09
N TRP A 218 4.20 -2.17 2.66
CA TRP A 218 4.48 -2.45 1.26
C TRP A 218 3.74 -3.71 0.79
N LEU A 219 3.47 -3.79 -0.51
CA LEU A 219 2.90 -5.00 -1.13
C LEU A 219 3.99 -6.03 -1.47
N ASP A 220 5.24 -5.62 -1.52
CA ASP A 220 6.37 -6.51 -1.71
C ASP A 220 6.70 -7.28 -0.42
N ALA A 221 6.78 -8.62 -0.52
CA ALA A 221 7.03 -9.51 0.61
C ALA A 221 8.43 -9.33 1.22
N GLU A 222 9.42 -8.83 0.43
CA GLU A 222 10.75 -8.55 0.94
C GLU A 222 10.82 -7.26 1.74
N ARG A 223 9.91 -6.30 1.47
CA ARG A 223 9.83 -5.03 2.20
C ARG A 223 8.93 -5.12 3.43
N THR A 224 7.78 -5.77 3.29
CA THR A 224 6.85 -6.07 4.39
C THR A 224 6.47 -7.54 4.29
N SER A 225 6.91 -8.36 5.25
CA SER A 225 6.58 -9.78 5.19
C SER A 225 5.07 -10.02 5.19
N PRO A 226 4.59 -11.13 4.59
CA PRO A 226 3.17 -11.49 4.62
C PRO A 226 2.61 -11.57 6.04
N TYR A 227 3.43 -11.95 7.02
CA TYR A 227 3.04 -11.95 8.43
C TYR A 227 2.76 -10.52 8.95
N LYS A 228 3.70 -9.57 8.76
CA LYS A 228 3.49 -8.16 9.15
C LYS A 228 2.32 -7.52 8.39
N PHE A 229 2.18 -7.87 7.13
CA PHE A 229 1.09 -7.41 6.29
C PHE A 229 -0.27 -7.91 6.83
N TYR A 230 -0.39 -9.19 7.15
CA TYR A 230 -1.57 -9.79 7.78
C TYR A 230 -1.87 -9.15 9.14
N GLN A 231 -0.85 -8.99 10.01
CA GLN A 231 -0.99 -8.37 11.32
C GLN A 231 -1.47 -6.91 11.25
N TYR A 232 -1.03 -6.16 10.25
CA TYR A 232 -1.50 -4.79 10.05
C TYR A 232 -3.03 -4.72 9.91
N TRP A 233 -3.60 -5.58 9.06
CA TRP A 233 -5.04 -5.62 8.84
C TRP A 233 -5.79 -6.24 10.02
N LEU A 234 -5.25 -7.28 10.61
CA LEU A 234 -5.83 -7.92 11.79
C LEU A 234 -5.93 -6.96 12.97
N ASN A 235 -4.99 -6.03 13.11
CA ASN A 235 -4.91 -5.08 14.23
C ASN A 235 -5.61 -3.73 13.97
N THR A 236 -6.40 -3.60 12.90
CA THR A 236 -7.21 -2.39 12.67
C THR A 236 -8.30 -2.24 13.73
N SER A 237 -8.73 -1.00 13.99
CA SER A 237 -9.87 -0.72 14.87
C SER A 237 -11.17 -1.28 14.28
N ASP A 238 -12.21 -1.44 15.10
CA ASP A 238 -13.51 -1.92 14.63
C ASP A 238 -14.12 -0.98 13.59
N GLU A 239 -14.00 0.33 13.82
CA GLU A 239 -14.48 1.38 12.91
C GLU A 239 -13.74 1.32 11.56
N ASP A 240 -12.42 1.19 11.60
CA ASP A 240 -11.61 1.07 10.39
C ASP A 240 -11.89 -0.23 9.64
N ALA A 241 -12.04 -1.34 10.34
CA ALA A 241 -12.33 -2.64 9.72
C ALA A 241 -13.67 -2.63 8.97
N GLU A 242 -14.72 -2.00 9.53
CA GLU A 242 -16.02 -1.85 8.85
C GLU A 242 -15.92 -1.00 7.58
N LYS A 243 -15.04 0.01 7.59
CA LYS A 243 -14.76 0.85 6.41
C LYS A 243 -13.91 0.11 5.38
N TYR A 244 -12.84 -0.54 5.84
CA TYR A 244 -11.84 -1.12 4.95
C TYR A 244 -12.33 -2.39 4.25
N ILE A 245 -13.18 -3.20 4.87
CA ILE A 245 -13.73 -4.40 4.22
C ILE A 245 -14.54 -4.05 2.98
N LYS A 246 -15.23 -2.89 2.98
CA LYS A 246 -16.00 -2.37 1.84
C LYS A 246 -15.11 -1.84 0.71
N ILE A 247 -13.89 -1.41 1.02
CA ILE A 247 -12.98 -0.75 0.07
C ILE A 247 -11.99 -1.74 -0.54
N PHE A 248 -11.47 -2.68 0.29
CA PHE A 248 -10.32 -3.50 -0.07
C PHE A 248 -10.64 -4.97 -0.29
N THR A 249 -11.92 -5.35 -0.34
CA THR A 249 -12.34 -6.72 -0.66
C THR A 249 -13.32 -6.73 -1.81
N PHE A 250 -13.53 -7.91 -2.39
CA PHE A 250 -14.54 -8.17 -3.44
C PHE A 250 -15.72 -8.96 -2.90
N LEU A 251 -15.89 -9.02 -1.57
CA LEU A 251 -17.06 -9.61 -0.91
C LEU A 251 -18.32 -8.86 -1.35
N ASP A 252 -19.39 -9.58 -1.51
CA ASP A 252 -20.66 -8.96 -1.84
C ASP A 252 -21.26 -8.19 -0.64
N ARG A 253 -22.26 -7.37 -0.92
CA ARG A 253 -22.87 -6.52 0.09
C ARG A 253 -23.51 -7.31 1.22
N GLU A 254 -24.19 -8.41 0.91
CA GLU A 254 -24.89 -9.25 1.89
C GLU A 254 -23.88 -9.92 2.83
N GLU A 255 -22.78 -10.44 2.30
CA GLU A 255 -21.72 -11.03 3.09
C GLU A 255 -21.08 -10.00 4.03
N ILE A 256 -20.80 -8.78 3.53
CA ILE A 256 -20.23 -7.70 4.35
C ILE A 256 -21.20 -7.30 5.47
N GLU A 257 -22.51 -7.12 5.16
CA GLU A 257 -23.52 -6.74 6.16
C GLU A 257 -23.65 -7.82 7.25
N ASN A 258 -23.63 -9.10 6.88
CA ASN A 258 -23.65 -10.21 7.82
C ASN A 258 -22.40 -10.28 8.71
N LEU A 259 -21.20 -10.06 8.14
CA LEU A 259 -19.94 -10.00 8.89
C LEU A 259 -19.94 -8.86 9.90
N VAL A 260 -20.41 -7.68 9.49
CA VAL A 260 -20.52 -6.51 10.36
C VAL A 260 -21.50 -6.76 11.49
N ALA A 261 -22.67 -7.38 11.22
CA ALA A 261 -23.65 -7.73 12.25
C ALA A 261 -23.07 -8.73 13.26
N THR A 262 -22.47 -9.81 12.80
CA THR A 262 -21.80 -10.81 13.64
C THR A 262 -20.69 -10.21 14.49
N HIS A 263 -19.90 -9.32 13.89
CA HIS A 263 -18.81 -8.64 14.62
C HIS A 263 -19.36 -7.76 15.75
N LYS A 264 -20.47 -7.04 15.53
CA LYS A 264 -21.10 -6.18 16.56
C LYS A 264 -21.63 -6.96 17.76
N GLU A 265 -22.04 -8.22 17.58
CA GLU A 265 -22.48 -9.10 18.67
C GLU A 265 -21.30 -9.57 19.54
N ALA A 266 -20.13 -9.79 18.95
CA ALA A 266 -18.95 -10.30 19.66
C ALA A 266 -17.63 -9.64 19.14
N PRO A 267 -17.41 -8.32 19.38
CA PRO A 267 -16.25 -7.60 18.85
C PRO A 267 -14.90 -8.20 19.27
N HIS A 268 -14.84 -8.77 20.49
CA HIS A 268 -13.62 -9.40 21.02
C HIS A 268 -13.14 -10.59 20.19
N MET A 269 -14.01 -11.23 19.40
CA MET A 269 -13.63 -12.31 18.49
C MET A 269 -12.90 -11.82 17.23
N ARG A 270 -12.96 -10.52 16.94
CA ARG A 270 -12.31 -9.85 15.80
C ARG A 270 -12.61 -10.51 14.45
N ALA A 271 -13.82 -11.03 14.28
CA ALA A 271 -14.22 -11.77 13.07
C ALA A 271 -14.10 -10.90 11.81
N LEU A 272 -14.47 -9.63 11.89
CA LEU A 272 -14.41 -8.68 10.79
C LEU A 272 -12.97 -8.39 10.36
N GLN A 273 -12.07 -8.10 11.33
CA GLN A 273 -10.65 -7.86 11.05
C GLN A 273 -9.95 -9.10 10.50
N ARG A 274 -10.33 -10.28 11.02
CA ARG A 274 -9.76 -11.54 10.54
C ARG A 274 -10.11 -11.75 9.07
N ARG A 275 -11.41 -11.66 8.73
CA ARG A 275 -11.84 -11.82 7.33
C ARG A 275 -11.19 -10.77 6.41
N LEU A 276 -11.11 -9.51 6.85
CA LEU A 276 -10.42 -8.46 6.12
C LEU A 276 -8.94 -8.81 5.85
N ALA A 277 -8.23 -9.23 6.90
CA ALA A 277 -6.82 -9.59 6.79
C ALA A 277 -6.58 -10.80 5.88
N GLU A 278 -7.44 -11.82 5.96
CA GLU A 278 -7.41 -13.01 5.11
C GLU A 278 -7.59 -12.64 3.64
N GLU A 279 -8.67 -11.93 3.29
CA GLU A 279 -8.98 -11.54 1.91
C GLU A 279 -7.84 -10.74 1.28
N ILE A 280 -7.34 -9.72 1.98
CA ILE A 280 -6.31 -8.85 1.41
C ILE A 280 -4.96 -9.56 1.35
N THR A 281 -4.61 -10.40 2.32
CA THR A 281 -3.34 -11.14 2.30
C THR A 281 -3.31 -12.14 1.15
N VAL A 282 -4.39 -12.87 0.90
CA VAL A 282 -4.50 -13.78 -0.25
C VAL A 282 -4.38 -13.01 -1.57
N MET A 283 -5.06 -11.88 -1.67
CA MET A 283 -5.09 -11.06 -2.89
C MET A 283 -3.70 -10.47 -3.23
N VAL A 284 -2.96 -10.00 -2.23
CA VAL A 284 -1.66 -9.34 -2.41
C VAL A 284 -0.51 -10.35 -2.48
N HIS A 285 -0.56 -11.40 -1.69
CA HIS A 285 0.48 -12.43 -1.60
C HIS A 285 -0.03 -13.75 -2.16
N SER A 286 -0.37 -14.70 -1.30
CA SER A 286 -0.94 -16.00 -1.71
C SER A 286 -1.67 -16.68 -0.54
N GLN A 287 -2.43 -17.74 -0.84
CA GLN A 287 -3.02 -18.59 0.20
C GLN A 287 -1.95 -19.23 1.10
N ALA A 288 -0.84 -19.69 0.52
CA ALA A 288 0.26 -20.27 1.30
C ALA A 288 0.90 -19.25 2.26
N ASP A 289 1.04 -17.98 1.83
CA ASP A 289 1.54 -16.91 2.69
C ASP A 289 0.57 -16.57 3.82
N LEU A 290 -0.74 -16.58 3.54
CA LEU A 290 -1.76 -16.43 4.58
C LEU A 290 -1.68 -17.56 5.61
N ASP A 291 -1.64 -18.81 5.16
CA ASP A 291 -1.55 -19.98 6.05
C ASP A 291 -0.32 -19.90 6.96
N ASN A 292 0.82 -19.47 6.41
CA ASN A 292 2.05 -19.25 7.16
C ASN A 292 1.91 -18.07 8.16
N ALA A 293 1.24 -16.98 7.77
CA ALA A 293 1.02 -15.83 8.65
C ALA A 293 0.09 -16.18 9.84
N ILE A 294 -0.93 -17.01 9.60
CA ILE A 294 -1.83 -17.50 10.66
C ILE A 294 -1.06 -18.40 11.62
N LYS A 295 -0.30 -19.39 11.12
CA LYS A 295 0.56 -20.25 11.95
C LYS A 295 1.53 -19.43 12.79
N ALA A 296 2.17 -18.44 12.18
CA ALA A 296 3.10 -17.55 12.87
C ALA A 296 2.41 -16.76 14.01
N SER A 297 1.16 -16.32 13.80
CA SER A 297 0.36 -15.67 14.84
C SER A 297 0.05 -16.62 15.99
N ASP A 298 -0.33 -17.86 15.70
CA ASP A 298 -0.64 -18.87 16.71
C ASP A 298 0.57 -19.22 17.56
N ILE A 299 1.77 -19.17 17.00
CA ILE A 299 3.04 -19.36 17.72
C ILE A 299 3.21 -18.31 18.82
N LEU A 300 3.01 -17.05 18.52
CA LEU A 300 3.13 -15.96 19.50
C LEU A 300 2.15 -16.08 20.67
N PHE A 301 0.97 -16.60 20.40
CA PHE A 301 -0.10 -16.71 21.40
C PHE A 301 -0.18 -18.08 22.09
N GLY A 302 0.88 -18.91 21.97
CA GLY A 302 1.04 -20.13 22.73
C GLY A 302 0.14 -21.29 22.29
N LYS A 303 -0.36 -21.27 21.05
CA LYS A 303 -1.23 -22.30 20.48
C LYS A 303 -0.51 -23.30 19.56
N SER A 304 0.83 -23.24 19.49
CA SER A 304 1.61 -23.98 18.52
C SER A 304 2.67 -24.87 19.14
N THR A 305 3.15 -25.82 18.36
CA THR A 305 4.21 -26.77 18.73
C THR A 305 5.59 -26.31 18.29
N SER A 306 6.65 -26.94 18.81
CA SER A 306 8.02 -26.70 18.35
C SER A 306 8.26 -27.07 16.88
N GLU A 307 7.43 -27.92 16.31
CA GLU A 307 7.48 -28.26 14.88
C GLU A 307 6.99 -27.09 14.01
N ASP A 308 5.97 -26.37 14.47
CA ASP A 308 5.48 -25.18 13.79
C ASP A 308 6.56 -24.08 13.74
N LEU A 309 7.33 -23.91 14.82
CA LEU A 309 8.48 -23.00 14.87
C LEU A 309 9.57 -23.36 13.85
N LYS A 310 9.86 -24.66 13.70
CA LYS A 310 10.88 -25.17 12.74
C LYS A 310 10.42 -25.00 11.28
N GLY A 311 9.13 -24.91 11.04
CA GLY A 311 8.54 -24.71 9.72
C GLY A 311 8.59 -23.26 9.22
N LEU A 312 8.90 -22.28 10.08
CA LEU A 312 9.03 -20.88 9.68
C LEU A 312 10.32 -20.62 8.93
N ASN A 313 10.29 -19.79 7.90
CA ASN A 313 11.50 -19.21 7.32
C ASN A 313 12.11 -18.19 8.30
N GLU A 314 13.42 -17.92 8.14
CA GLU A 314 14.18 -17.04 9.03
C GLU A 314 13.55 -15.64 9.15
N LYS A 315 13.10 -15.06 8.03
CA LYS A 315 12.49 -13.74 8.01
C LYS A 315 11.20 -13.70 8.82
N THR A 316 10.29 -14.63 8.58
CA THR A 316 9.04 -14.74 9.34
C THR A 316 9.32 -14.99 10.82
N PHE A 317 10.29 -15.85 11.15
CA PHE A 317 10.70 -16.08 12.53
C PHE A 317 11.18 -14.79 13.21
N LEU A 318 12.06 -14.03 12.57
CA LEU A 318 12.55 -12.76 13.11
C LEU A 318 11.43 -11.71 13.25
N ASP A 319 10.52 -11.65 12.29
CA ASP A 319 9.37 -10.72 12.32
C ASP A 319 8.38 -11.07 13.44
N VAL A 320 8.12 -12.36 13.68
CA VAL A 320 7.23 -12.85 14.75
C VAL A 320 7.77 -12.42 16.12
N PHE A 321 9.09 -12.55 16.30
CA PHE A 321 9.74 -12.23 17.57
C PHE A 321 10.32 -10.79 17.62
N GLU A 322 9.97 -9.92 16.69
CA GLU A 322 10.35 -8.50 16.75
C GLU A 322 9.75 -7.84 18.00
N GLY A 323 10.61 -7.13 18.76
CA GLY A 323 10.20 -6.49 20.01
C GLY A 323 10.13 -7.43 21.23
N VAL A 324 10.25 -8.74 21.02
CA VAL A 324 10.39 -9.69 22.14
C VAL A 324 11.84 -9.65 22.64
N PRO A 325 12.08 -9.64 23.95
CA PRO A 325 13.42 -9.69 24.50
C PRO A 325 14.22 -10.88 23.94
N GLN A 326 15.42 -10.60 23.45
CA GLN A 326 16.27 -11.60 22.81
C GLN A 326 17.66 -11.61 23.48
N ALA A 327 18.25 -12.79 23.59
CA ALA A 327 19.62 -12.96 24.06
C ALA A 327 20.41 -13.88 23.13
N LYS A 328 21.69 -13.55 22.91
CA LYS A 328 22.60 -14.38 22.12
C LYS A 328 23.44 -15.23 23.05
N ILE A 329 23.35 -16.55 22.86
CA ILE A 329 24.16 -17.55 23.61
C ILE A 329 25.07 -18.25 22.61
N ALA A 330 26.36 -18.36 22.93
CA ALA A 330 27.33 -19.01 22.06
C ALA A 330 27.01 -20.52 21.92
N ARG A 331 27.10 -21.03 20.69
CA ARG A 331 26.72 -22.42 20.39
C ARG A 331 27.48 -23.48 21.21
N ASN A 332 28.74 -23.21 21.56
CA ASN A 332 29.54 -24.06 22.41
C ASN A 332 29.05 -24.13 23.88
N GLU A 333 28.30 -23.15 24.32
CA GLU A 333 27.67 -23.11 25.65
C GLU A 333 26.38 -23.93 25.71
N LEU A 334 25.79 -24.24 24.57
CA LEU A 334 24.61 -25.11 24.47
C LEU A 334 24.97 -26.61 24.48
N SER A 335 26.21 -26.95 24.10
CA SER A 335 26.65 -28.33 23.86
C SER A 335 26.68 -29.25 25.12
N PRO A 336 26.98 -28.75 26.33
CA PRO A 336 26.93 -29.59 27.54
C PRO A 336 25.53 -29.69 28.17
N GLY A 337 24.54 -29.06 27.57
CA GLY A 337 23.20 -28.85 28.16
C GLY A 337 23.14 -27.56 28.98
N LEU A 338 22.35 -26.65 28.57
CA LEU A 338 22.10 -25.39 29.30
C LEU A 338 20.87 -25.58 30.21
N ASP A 339 21.08 -25.49 31.53
CA ASP A 339 19.94 -25.55 32.44
C ASP A 339 19.07 -24.31 32.33
N MET A 340 17.79 -24.46 32.60
CA MET A 340 16.77 -23.37 32.43
C MET A 340 17.09 -22.15 33.31
N ILE A 341 17.60 -22.36 34.52
CA ILE A 341 17.92 -21.26 35.43
C ILE A 341 19.11 -20.46 34.90
N GLY A 342 20.14 -21.16 34.43
CA GLY A 342 21.30 -20.55 33.77
C GLY A 342 20.93 -19.81 32.51
N ALA A 343 20.01 -20.38 31.70
CA ALA A 343 19.49 -19.73 30.49
C ALA A 343 18.78 -18.41 30.81
N LEU A 344 17.85 -18.42 31.77
CA LEU A 344 17.00 -17.28 32.09
C LEU A 344 17.71 -16.15 32.82
N ALA A 345 18.71 -16.44 33.65
CA ALA A 345 19.41 -15.45 34.44
C ALA A 345 20.84 -15.18 33.94
N ALA A 346 21.73 -16.15 34.12
CA ALA A 346 23.17 -15.92 33.91
C ALA A 346 23.56 -15.67 32.46
N LYS A 347 22.84 -16.25 31.48
CA LYS A 347 23.19 -16.18 30.06
C LYS A 347 22.37 -15.19 29.26
N SER A 348 21.07 -15.09 29.52
CA SER A 348 20.19 -14.15 28.81
C SER A 348 20.03 -12.82 29.51
N GLY A 349 20.15 -12.78 30.84
CA GLY A 349 19.85 -11.59 31.63
C GLY A 349 18.35 -11.25 31.67
N PHE A 350 17.46 -12.17 31.28
CA PHE A 350 16.00 -11.92 31.31
C PHE A 350 15.48 -11.80 32.75
N LEU A 351 16.11 -12.51 33.67
CA LEU A 351 15.84 -12.39 35.10
C LEU A 351 17.10 -11.94 35.84
N GLY A 352 16.91 -11.16 36.90
CA GLY A 352 17.99 -10.50 37.61
C GLY A 352 18.90 -11.45 38.41
N SER A 353 18.44 -12.67 38.74
CA SER A 353 19.22 -13.66 39.49
C SER A 353 18.71 -15.10 39.33
N ASN A 354 19.60 -16.06 39.60
CA ASN A 354 19.22 -17.47 39.68
C ASN A 354 18.17 -17.77 40.75
N GLY A 355 18.12 -16.98 41.81
CA GLY A 355 17.08 -17.09 42.84
C GLY A 355 15.70 -16.68 42.35
N GLU A 356 15.65 -15.62 41.54
CA GLU A 356 14.45 -15.15 40.87
C GLU A 356 13.98 -16.17 39.86
N ALA A 357 14.87 -16.71 39.03
CA ALA A 357 14.55 -17.74 38.04
C ALA A 357 13.92 -18.99 38.71
N ARG A 358 14.48 -19.45 39.84
CA ARG A 358 13.90 -20.58 40.61
C ARG A 358 12.50 -20.28 41.14
N ARG A 359 12.27 -19.03 41.61
CA ARG A 359 10.97 -18.62 42.14
C ARG A 359 9.91 -18.57 41.06
N GLU A 360 10.25 -17.95 39.91
CA GLU A 360 9.33 -17.82 38.76
C GLU A 360 8.99 -19.19 38.14
N LEU A 361 9.97 -20.09 38.03
CA LEU A 361 9.74 -21.48 37.60
C LEU A 361 8.83 -22.24 38.58
N LYS A 362 9.04 -22.07 39.89
CA LYS A 362 8.23 -22.74 40.92
C LYS A 362 6.79 -22.24 40.93
N GLN A 363 6.53 -21.02 40.48
CA GLN A 363 5.21 -20.40 40.39
C GLN A 363 4.53 -20.65 39.03
N ASN A 364 5.13 -21.47 38.14
CA ASN A 364 4.70 -21.70 36.76
C ASN A 364 4.51 -20.39 35.96
N ALA A 365 5.29 -19.34 36.30
CA ALA A 365 5.28 -18.06 35.59
C ALA A 365 6.09 -18.11 34.28
N ILE A 366 6.84 -19.19 34.07
CA ILE A 366 7.67 -19.42 32.89
C ILE A 366 7.31 -20.78 32.30
N SER A 367 7.00 -20.80 31.01
CA SER A 367 6.73 -22.01 30.25
C SER A 367 7.59 -22.04 28.99
N ARG A 368 7.94 -23.24 28.54
CA ARG A 368 8.55 -23.46 27.24
C ARG A 368 7.44 -23.66 26.22
N SER A 369 7.63 -23.23 24.97
CA SER A 369 6.61 -23.31 23.89
C SER A 369 6.10 -24.74 23.61
N GLU A 370 6.81 -25.77 24.08
CA GLU A 370 6.41 -27.19 23.93
C GLU A 370 5.59 -27.71 25.12
N GLU A 371 5.50 -26.96 26.19
CA GLU A 371 4.82 -27.39 27.43
C GLU A 371 3.38 -26.85 27.45
N HIS A 372 2.46 -27.60 26.86
CA HIS A 372 1.06 -27.50 27.20
C HIS A 372 0.82 -28.22 28.52
N THR A 373 0.74 -27.46 29.59
CA THR A 373 0.22 -27.82 30.92
C THR A 373 1.00 -28.85 31.76
N SER A 374 1.29 -28.38 33.00
CA SER A 374 1.16 -29.17 34.24
C SER A 374 1.58 -30.64 34.21
N GLU A 375 2.82 -30.94 34.02
CA GLU A 375 3.49 -32.06 34.69
C GLU A 375 4.95 -31.69 34.86
N LEU A 376 5.26 -31.08 35.98
CA LEU A 376 6.57 -31.10 36.61
C LEU A 376 6.49 -32.01 37.78
#